data_f93f7c68420e5579aadf7426d522c365
#
_entry.id   f93f7c68420e5579aadf7426d522c365
#
_cell.length_a   1.000
_cell.length_b   1.000
_cell.length_c   1.000
_cell.angle_alpha   90.00
_cell.angle_beta   90.00
_cell.angle_gamma   90.00
#
_symmetry.space_group_name_H-M   'P 1'
#
loop_
_entity.id
_entity.type
_entity.pdbx_description
1 polymer ?
#
loop_
_entity_poly.entity_id
_entity_poly.type
_entity_poly.pdbx_seq_one_letter_code
_entity_poly.pdbx_strand_id
1 'polypeptide(L)'
;MTKQAKKSVPLSGVLGIDIGGSGIKGAPVNLKTGQLLSERIRIPTPEGAKPEDVAAVVAQLAAQFPETGTGPIGVTFPGIVRGGLTLSAANVDKGWIGLDADTLFTEAAGRPVSLLNDADAAGVAESRYGAGAGVEGVVLLLAFGTGIGSALMNDGILVPNTELGHLELSGREVEPWASGAAKDREDLSWKAWGKRVTEYLEYLERLFSPDLFIIGGGLSKKSEKWIEYLTVKTPIKPAALQNEAGIVGAALTASERQD
;
A
#
# COMPACT_ATOMS: atom_id res chain seq x y z
N MET A 1 -35.75 6.98 -36.72
CA MET A 1 -34.84 5.88 -36.27
C MET A 1 -34.06 6.37 -35.06
N THR A 2 -34.60 6.10 -33.89
CA THR A 2 -34.05 6.55 -32.60
C THR A 2 -32.95 5.56 -32.18
N LYS A 3 -31.68 6.01 -32.11
CA LYS A 3 -30.57 5.22 -31.55
C LYS A 3 -30.85 4.98 -30.08
N GLN A 4 -31.22 3.75 -29.72
CA GLN A 4 -31.19 3.29 -28.34
C GLN A 4 -29.75 3.36 -27.83
N ALA A 5 -29.50 4.24 -26.85
CA ALA A 5 -28.30 4.25 -26.08
C ALA A 5 -28.17 2.87 -25.38
N LYS A 6 -27.13 2.11 -25.68
CA LYS A 6 -26.76 0.92 -24.93
C LYS A 6 -26.56 1.37 -23.48
N LYS A 7 -27.46 0.96 -22.57
CA LYS A 7 -27.23 1.00 -21.14
C LYS A 7 -25.96 0.18 -20.88
N SER A 8 -24.85 0.84 -20.56
CA SER A 8 -23.70 0.20 -20.01
C SER A 8 -24.12 -0.48 -18.71
N VAL A 9 -23.93 -1.80 -18.63
CA VAL A 9 -24.05 -2.54 -17.37
C VAL A 9 -23.03 -1.89 -16.42
N PRO A 10 -23.43 -1.49 -15.21
CA PRO A 10 -22.46 -0.94 -14.27
C PRO A 10 -21.39 -1.99 -14.01
N LEU A 11 -20.14 -1.68 -14.29
CA LEU A 11 -19.00 -2.49 -13.87
C LEU A 11 -18.95 -2.37 -12.33
N SER A 12 -19.52 -3.34 -11.63
CA SER A 12 -19.51 -3.41 -10.18
C SER A 12 -18.07 -3.68 -9.72
N GLY A 13 -17.30 -2.63 -9.52
CA GLY A 13 -15.99 -2.69 -8.89
C GLY A 13 -16.10 -2.56 -7.38
N VAL A 14 -15.04 -2.93 -6.66
CA VAL A 14 -14.90 -2.67 -5.22
C VAL A 14 -14.12 -1.38 -5.04
N LEU A 15 -14.60 -0.49 -4.17
CA LEU A 15 -13.91 0.77 -3.89
C LEU A 15 -12.68 0.50 -3.00
N GLY A 16 -11.52 0.90 -3.49
CA GLY A 16 -10.28 0.99 -2.70
C GLY A 16 -9.96 2.45 -2.40
N ILE A 17 -9.52 2.73 -1.18
CA ILE A 17 -9.09 4.06 -0.72
C ILE A 17 -7.70 3.94 -0.08
N ASP A 18 -6.80 4.82 -0.49
CA ASP A 18 -5.42 4.89 0.00
C ASP A 18 -5.23 6.19 0.80
N ILE A 19 -5.01 6.06 2.13
CA ILE A 19 -4.75 7.19 3.03
C ILE A 19 -3.26 7.49 3.02
N GLY A 20 -2.87 8.54 2.30
CA GLY A 20 -1.50 9.04 2.27
C GLY A 20 -1.33 10.34 3.05
N GLY A 21 -0.09 10.65 3.46
CA GLY A 21 0.22 11.84 4.27
C GLY A 21 -0.12 13.20 3.61
N SER A 22 -0.17 13.28 2.27
CA SER A 22 -0.49 14.51 1.54
C SER A 22 -1.82 14.47 0.81
N GLY A 23 -2.50 13.33 0.78
CA GLY A 23 -3.78 13.16 0.09
C GLY A 23 -4.30 11.75 0.17
N ILE A 24 -5.62 11.67 0.35
CA ILE A 24 -6.40 10.45 0.37
C ILE A 24 -6.95 10.23 -1.04
N LYS A 25 -6.78 9.04 -1.58
CA LYS A 25 -7.11 8.73 -2.97
C LYS A 25 -8.01 7.50 -3.01
N GLY A 26 -8.98 7.51 -3.90
CA GLY A 26 -9.88 6.37 -4.08
C GLY A 26 -10.25 6.15 -5.54
N ALA A 27 -10.52 4.90 -5.88
CA ALA A 27 -11.09 4.50 -7.17
C ALA A 27 -11.75 3.12 -7.05
N PRO A 28 -12.77 2.82 -7.88
CA PRO A 28 -13.29 1.48 -8.03
C PRO A 28 -12.30 0.60 -8.81
N VAL A 29 -12.15 -0.64 -8.34
CA VAL A 29 -11.19 -1.62 -8.86
C VAL A 29 -11.93 -2.81 -9.49
N ASN A 30 -11.49 -3.23 -10.67
CA ASN A 30 -11.88 -4.50 -11.26
C ASN A 30 -11.06 -5.63 -10.62
N LEU A 31 -11.66 -6.41 -9.74
CA LEU A 31 -10.97 -7.50 -9.02
C LEU A 31 -10.53 -8.68 -9.91
N LYS A 32 -10.95 -8.75 -11.18
CA LYS A 32 -10.45 -9.77 -12.12
C LYS A 32 -9.11 -9.39 -12.71
N THR A 33 -8.87 -8.08 -12.89
CA THR A 33 -7.68 -7.57 -13.61
C THR A 33 -6.76 -6.70 -12.76
N GLY A 34 -7.20 -6.25 -11.57
CA GLY A 34 -6.49 -5.29 -10.76
C GLY A 34 -6.48 -3.85 -11.31
N GLN A 35 -7.22 -3.60 -12.40
CA GLN A 35 -7.25 -2.28 -13.02
C GLN A 35 -8.28 -1.37 -12.37
N LEU A 36 -7.97 -0.07 -12.28
CA LEU A 36 -8.94 0.94 -11.90
C LEU A 36 -10.01 1.08 -12.98
N LEU A 37 -11.29 1.18 -12.58
CA LEU A 37 -12.42 1.32 -13.49
C LEU A 37 -12.69 2.78 -13.89
N SER A 38 -12.12 3.72 -13.16
CA SER A 38 -12.16 5.16 -13.44
C SER A 38 -10.88 5.83 -13.00
N GLU A 39 -10.70 7.10 -13.34
CA GLU A 39 -9.65 7.92 -12.75
C GLU A 39 -9.81 7.99 -11.22
N ARG A 40 -8.69 7.90 -10.51
CA ARG A 40 -8.69 8.06 -9.05
C ARG A 40 -8.98 9.50 -8.66
N ILE A 41 -9.86 9.69 -7.72
CA ILE A 41 -10.12 10.98 -7.09
C ILE A 41 -9.13 11.14 -5.93
N ARG A 42 -8.58 12.34 -5.79
CA ARG A 42 -7.68 12.71 -4.70
C ARG A 42 -8.26 13.91 -3.93
N ILE A 43 -8.39 13.74 -2.62
CA ILE A 43 -8.73 14.79 -1.67
C ILE A 43 -7.50 15.05 -0.79
N PRO A 44 -7.09 16.30 -0.51
CA PRO A 44 -6.01 16.58 0.42
C PRO A 44 -6.26 15.93 1.78
N THR A 45 -5.22 15.36 2.38
CA THR A 45 -5.31 14.87 3.77
C THR A 45 -5.55 16.07 4.70
N PRO A 46 -6.54 16.02 5.60
CA PRO A 46 -6.80 17.08 6.56
C PRO A 46 -5.56 17.37 7.44
N GLU A 47 -5.38 18.62 7.81
CA GLU A 47 -4.30 19.02 8.70
C GLU A 47 -4.39 18.27 10.04
N GLY A 48 -3.28 17.74 10.51
CA GLY A 48 -3.22 16.89 11.70
C GLY A 48 -3.76 15.47 11.51
N ALA A 49 -4.43 15.16 10.38
CA ALA A 49 -4.96 13.85 10.06
C ALA A 49 -5.70 13.16 11.22
N LYS A 50 -6.61 13.90 11.88
CA LYS A 50 -7.42 13.37 12.98
C LYS A 50 -8.42 12.31 12.48
N PRO A 51 -8.78 11.33 13.31
CA PRO A 51 -9.67 10.25 12.92
C PRO A 51 -10.97 10.70 12.26
N GLU A 52 -11.70 11.63 12.88
CA GLU A 52 -13.01 12.10 12.41
C GLU A 52 -12.89 12.87 11.09
N ASP A 53 -11.85 13.69 10.94
CA ASP A 53 -11.61 14.48 9.72
C ASP A 53 -11.26 13.56 8.54
N VAL A 54 -10.43 12.52 8.77
CA VAL A 54 -10.10 11.51 7.76
C VAL A 54 -11.32 10.66 7.43
N ALA A 55 -12.14 10.29 8.43
CA ALA A 55 -13.38 9.54 8.19
C ALA A 55 -14.36 10.31 7.31
N ALA A 56 -14.48 11.63 7.52
CA ALA A 56 -15.29 12.49 6.67
C ALA A 56 -14.80 12.49 5.21
N VAL A 57 -13.47 12.47 4.99
CA VAL A 57 -12.88 12.37 3.63
C VAL A 57 -13.16 11.01 3.01
N VAL A 58 -13.07 9.91 3.78
CA VAL A 58 -13.42 8.56 3.30
C VAL A 58 -14.88 8.51 2.87
N ALA A 59 -15.81 9.04 3.68
CA ALA A 59 -17.23 9.14 3.33
C ALA A 59 -17.45 9.99 2.08
N GLN A 60 -16.76 11.12 1.96
CA GLN A 60 -16.83 11.98 0.76
C GLN A 60 -16.34 11.25 -0.49
N LEU A 61 -15.25 10.49 -0.41
CA LEU A 61 -14.76 9.67 -1.54
C LEU A 61 -15.77 8.57 -1.89
N ALA A 62 -16.35 7.87 -0.90
CA ALA A 62 -17.34 6.85 -1.12
C ALA A 62 -18.56 7.40 -1.89
N ALA A 63 -19.00 8.60 -1.57
CA ALA A 63 -20.10 9.27 -2.24
C ALA A 63 -19.80 9.68 -3.71
N GLN A 64 -18.52 9.80 -4.08
CA GLN A 64 -18.12 10.10 -5.46
C GLN A 64 -18.21 8.88 -6.40
N PHE A 65 -18.35 7.66 -5.86
CA PHE A 65 -18.40 6.42 -6.63
C PHE A 65 -19.69 5.63 -6.37
N PRO A 66 -20.88 6.22 -6.68
CA PRO A 66 -22.17 5.58 -6.41
C PRO A 66 -22.36 4.27 -7.19
N GLU A 67 -21.61 4.07 -8.28
CA GLU A 67 -21.62 2.84 -9.08
C GLU A 67 -21.08 1.62 -8.33
N THR A 68 -20.34 1.79 -7.24
CA THR A 68 -19.88 0.71 -6.37
C THR A 68 -20.98 0.20 -5.42
N GLY A 69 -22.14 0.85 -5.40
CA GLY A 69 -23.33 0.45 -4.67
C GLY A 69 -23.11 0.41 -3.15
N THR A 70 -23.62 -0.64 -2.50
CA THR A 70 -23.50 -0.87 -1.06
C THR A 70 -22.40 -1.88 -0.73
N GLY A 71 -21.59 -2.27 -1.71
CA GLY A 71 -20.49 -3.24 -1.51
C GLY A 71 -19.41 -2.70 -0.55
N PRO A 72 -18.49 -3.56 -0.12
CA PRO A 72 -17.45 -3.20 0.83
C PRO A 72 -16.49 -2.13 0.28
N ILE A 73 -15.86 -1.42 1.20
CA ILE A 73 -14.78 -0.48 0.90
C ILE A 73 -13.51 -0.97 1.58
N GLY A 74 -12.42 -1.07 0.83
CA GLY A 74 -11.08 -1.27 1.40
C GLY A 74 -10.39 0.06 1.64
N VAL A 75 -9.76 0.22 2.81
CA VAL A 75 -9.04 1.44 3.16
C VAL A 75 -7.65 1.08 3.64
N THR A 76 -6.60 1.75 3.11
CA THR A 76 -5.26 1.61 3.70
C THR A 76 -5.04 2.63 4.81
N PHE A 77 -4.20 2.26 5.76
CA PHE A 77 -3.77 3.13 6.85
C PHE A 77 -2.24 3.09 6.99
N PRO A 78 -1.58 4.25 7.18
CA PRO A 78 -0.12 4.30 7.31
C PRO A 78 0.32 3.95 8.73
N GLY A 79 0.14 2.70 9.12
CA GLY A 79 0.48 2.16 10.44
C GLY A 79 -0.02 0.74 10.63
N ILE A 80 0.28 0.17 11.79
CA ILE A 80 -0.11 -1.20 12.16
C ILE A 80 -1.62 -1.29 12.34
N VAL A 81 -2.26 -2.25 11.65
CA VAL A 81 -3.69 -2.54 11.74
C VAL A 81 -3.91 -3.98 12.13
N ARG A 82 -4.66 -4.23 13.20
CA ARG A 82 -4.99 -5.59 13.63
C ARG A 82 -6.48 -5.70 13.97
N GLY A 83 -7.24 -6.47 13.17
CA GLY A 83 -8.68 -6.66 13.42
C GLY A 83 -9.47 -5.36 13.44
N GLY A 84 -9.16 -4.41 12.55
CA GLY A 84 -9.80 -3.09 12.48
C GLY A 84 -9.23 -2.05 13.45
N LEU A 85 -8.43 -2.47 14.45
CA LEU A 85 -7.79 -1.55 15.38
C LEU A 85 -6.49 -0.99 14.80
N THR A 86 -6.29 0.31 14.89
CA THR A 86 -5.02 0.97 14.57
C THR A 86 -4.13 0.98 15.82
N LEU A 87 -2.91 0.41 15.71
CA LEU A 87 -2.02 0.21 16.86
C LEU A 87 -0.81 1.15 16.87
N SER A 88 -0.54 1.82 15.74
CA SER A 88 0.54 2.80 15.65
C SER A 88 0.09 4.05 14.88
N ALA A 89 0.78 5.16 15.10
CA ALA A 89 0.49 6.44 14.47
C ALA A 89 1.79 7.24 14.36
N ALA A 90 2.60 6.98 13.33
CA ALA A 90 3.88 7.66 13.14
C ALA A 90 3.70 9.09 12.59
N ASN A 91 2.96 9.21 11.49
CA ASN A 91 2.80 10.44 10.72
C ASN A 91 1.36 10.98 10.68
N VAL A 92 0.50 10.52 11.61
CA VAL A 92 -0.90 10.93 11.78
C VAL A 92 -1.17 11.24 13.24
N ASP A 93 -2.35 11.76 13.54
CA ASP A 93 -2.75 12.10 14.91
C ASP A 93 -2.65 10.90 15.87
N LYS A 94 -2.23 11.15 17.11
CA LYS A 94 -2.10 10.07 18.12
C LYS A 94 -3.44 9.49 18.58
N GLY A 95 -4.55 10.17 18.32
CA GLY A 95 -5.91 9.66 18.55
C GLY A 95 -6.23 8.37 17.76
N TRP A 96 -5.44 8.04 16.75
CA TRP A 96 -5.57 6.77 16.07
C TRP A 96 -5.17 5.56 16.92
N ILE A 97 -4.27 5.71 17.89
CA ILE A 97 -3.73 4.58 18.66
C ILE A 97 -4.82 3.95 19.54
N GLY A 98 -5.15 2.67 19.25
CA GLY A 98 -6.19 1.91 19.95
C GLY A 98 -7.61 2.15 19.44
N LEU A 99 -7.78 2.93 18.35
CA LEU A 99 -9.08 3.22 17.76
C LEU A 99 -9.57 2.04 16.90
N ASP A 100 -10.86 1.71 17.01
CA ASP A 100 -11.56 0.84 16.07
C ASP A 100 -11.90 1.64 14.78
N ALA A 101 -10.97 1.61 13.85
CA ALA A 101 -11.08 2.38 12.62
C ALA A 101 -12.01 1.73 11.59
N ASP A 102 -12.18 0.40 11.61
CA ASP A 102 -13.18 -0.29 10.77
C ASP A 102 -14.60 0.21 11.12
N THR A 103 -14.91 0.31 12.42
CA THR A 103 -16.19 0.84 12.90
C THR A 103 -16.35 2.33 12.54
N LEU A 104 -15.34 3.16 12.83
CA LEU A 104 -15.37 4.59 12.52
C LEU A 104 -15.66 4.86 11.03
N PHE A 105 -14.94 4.19 10.15
CA PHE A 105 -15.12 4.38 8.71
C PHE A 105 -16.43 3.78 8.19
N THR A 106 -16.87 2.63 8.76
CA THR A 106 -18.17 2.03 8.41
C THR A 106 -19.32 2.96 8.75
N GLU A 107 -19.32 3.56 9.93
CA GLU A 107 -20.32 4.53 10.35
C GLU A 107 -20.31 5.79 9.48
N ALA A 108 -19.13 6.33 9.18
CA ALA A 108 -18.99 7.52 8.36
C ALA A 108 -19.41 7.28 6.90
N ALA A 109 -19.06 6.15 6.30
CA ALA A 109 -19.37 5.83 4.91
C ALA A 109 -20.76 5.20 4.72
N GLY A 110 -21.41 4.72 5.79
CA GLY A 110 -22.68 3.98 5.74
C GLY A 110 -22.59 2.65 5.00
N ARG A 111 -21.38 2.06 4.92
CA ARG A 111 -21.06 0.82 4.18
C ARG A 111 -19.97 0.06 4.94
N PRO A 112 -19.91 -1.28 4.82
CA PRO A 112 -18.82 -2.05 5.43
C PRO A 112 -17.45 -1.55 4.97
N VAL A 113 -16.56 -1.28 5.91
CA VAL A 113 -15.17 -0.89 5.63
C VAL A 113 -14.23 -1.92 6.25
N SER A 114 -13.16 -2.25 5.53
CA SER A 114 -12.06 -3.08 6.04
C SER A 114 -10.76 -2.32 5.89
N LEU A 115 -10.03 -2.24 7.00
CA LEU A 115 -8.75 -1.53 7.06
C LEU A 115 -7.57 -2.49 7.00
N LEU A 116 -6.46 -2.06 6.36
CA LEU A 116 -5.17 -2.75 6.42
C LEU A 116 -4.02 -1.74 6.31
N ASN A 117 -2.81 -2.19 6.67
CA ASN A 117 -1.61 -1.38 6.47
C ASN A 117 -1.37 -1.06 4.98
N ASP A 118 -0.79 0.09 4.66
CA ASP A 118 -0.57 0.55 3.28
C ASP A 118 0.47 -0.29 2.52
N ALA A 119 1.56 -0.71 3.18
CA ALA A 119 2.55 -1.61 2.57
C ALA A 119 1.99 -3.03 2.39
N ASP A 120 1.21 -3.53 3.36
CA ASP A 120 0.49 -4.81 3.23
C ASP A 120 -0.44 -4.80 2.02
N ALA A 121 -1.22 -3.73 1.84
CA ALA A 121 -2.07 -3.56 0.66
C ALA A 121 -1.27 -3.60 -0.64
N ALA A 122 -0.14 -2.90 -0.68
CA ALA A 122 0.73 -2.93 -1.85
C ALA A 122 1.29 -4.33 -2.11
N GLY A 123 1.68 -5.08 -1.07
CA GLY A 123 2.14 -6.47 -1.17
C GLY A 123 1.08 -7.40 -1.75
N VAL A 124 -0.15 -7.33 -1.23
CA VAL A 124 -1.30 -8.10 -1.73
C VAL A 124 -1.56 -7.81 -3.21
N ALA A 125 -1.59 -6.53 -3.59
CA ALA A 125 -1.81 -6.12 -4.98
C ALA A 125 -0.72 -6.59 -5.93
N GLU A 126 0.55 -6.40 -5.56
CA GLU A 126 1.71 -6.81 -6.37
C GLU A 126 1.83 -8.33 -6.49
N SER A 127 1.47 -9.08 -5.47
CA SER A 127 1.45 -10.56 -5.53
C SER A 127 0.32 -11.08 -6.41
N ARG A 128 -0.81 -10.38 -6.49
CA ARG A 128 -1.96 -10.82 -7.29
C ARG A 128 -1.89 -10.38 -8.75
N TYR A 129 -1.48 -9.13 -9.01
CA TYR A 129 -1.59 -8.50 -10.32
C TYR A 129 -0.29 -7.85 -10.83
N GLY A 130 0.74 -7.78 -9.99
CA GLY A 130 1.96 -7.03 -10.28
C GLY A 130 3.21 -7.88 -10.42
N ALA A 131 4.32 -7.36 -9.91
CA ALA A 131 5.65 -7.94 -10.06
C ALA A 131 5.81 -9.31 -9.40
N GLY A 132 4.98 -9.64 -8.40
CA GLY A 132 4.95 -10.91 -7.68
C GLY A 132 3.96 -11.93 -8.23
N ALA A 133 3.20 -11.60 -9.27
CA ALA A 133 2.19 -12.51 -9.80
C ALA A 133 2.81 -13.81 -10.30
N GLY A 134 2.29 -14.95 -9.78
CA GLY A 134 2.76 -16.29 -10.12
C GLY A 134 4.12 -16.68 -9.52
N VAL A 135 4.65 -15.90 -8.59
CA VAL A 135 5.85 -16.27 -7.81
C VAL A 135 5.41 -17.10 -6.61
N GLU A 136 5.93 -18.33 -6.53
CA GLU A 136 5.78 -19.22 -5.37
C GLU A 136 6.83 -18.89 -4.29
N GLY A 137 6.54 -19.27 -3.05
CA GLY A 137 7.44 -19.08 -1.92
C GLY A 137 7.36 -17.67 -1.31
N VAL A 138 8.50 -17.20 -0.81
CA VAL A 138 8.58 -15.96 -0.03
C VAL A 138 8.87 -14.76 -0.92
N VAL A 139 7.95 -13.79 -0.92
CA VAL A 139 8.10 -12.51 -1.60
C VAL A 139 8.13 -11.39 -0.57
N LEU A 140 9.15 -10.56 -0.62
CA LEU A 140 9.29 -9.36 0.21
C LEU A 140 9.10 -8.11 -0.64
N LEU A 141 8.04 -7.35 -0.37
CA LEU A 141 7.89 -6.00 -0.90
C LEU A 141 8.48 -5.00 0.09
N LEU A 142 9.31 -4.08 -0.41
CA LEU A 142 9.90 -2.99 0.35
C LEU A 142 9.59 -1.66 -0.35
N ALA A 143 8.80 -0.82 0.29
CA ALA A 143 8.36 0.47 -0.25
C ALA A 143 9.23 1.61 0.29
N PHE A 144 10.18 2.08 -0.51
CA PHE A 144 11.07 3.18 -0.16
C PHE A 144 10.42 4.54 -0.47
N GLY A 145 10.04 5.25 0.58
CA GLY A 145 9.42 6.57 0.54
C GLY A 145 9.99 7.48 1.64
N THR A 146 9.12 8.15 2.40
CA THR A 146 9.48 8.88 3.63
C THR A 146 10.12 7.93 4.63
N GLY A 147 9.54 6.74 4.77
CA GLY A 147 10.07 5.61 5.51
C GLY A 147 10.36 4.41 4.61
N ILE A 148 10.38 3.22 5.21
CA ILE A 148 10.48 1.92 4.53
C ILE A 148 9.32 1.04 4.99
N GLY A 149 8.23 1.04 4.23
CA GLY A 149 7.15 0.07 4.43
C GLY A 149 7.57 -1.31 3.93
N SER A 150 7.04 -2.37 4.54
CA SER A 150 7.32 -3.75 4.12
C SER A 150 6.08 -4.62 4.13
N ALA A 151 6.01 -5.56 3.19
CA ALA A 151 5.02 -6.64 3.21
C ALA A 151 5.71 -7.97 2.93
N LEU A 152 5.38 -8.97 3.73
CA LEU A 152 5.85 -10.35 3.57
C LEU A 152 4.71 -11.21 3.04
N MET A 153 4.95 -11.84 1.91
CA MET A 153 4.02 -12.79 1.29
C MET A 153 4.65 -14.18 1.28
N ASN A 154 3.87 -15.21 1.57
CA ASN A 154 4.26 -16.60 1.39
C ASN A 154 3.21 -17.30 0.52
N ASP A 155 3.59 -17.78 -0.65
CA ASP A 155 2.66 -18.35 -1.65
C ASP A 155 1.45 -17.44 -1.95
N GLY A 156 1.69 -16.13 -2.01
CA GLY A 156 0.67 -15.11 -2.22
C GLY A 156 -0.19 -14.78 -0.99
N ILE A 157 0.05 -15.43 0.16
CA ILE A 157 -0.65 -15.17 1.42
C ILE A 157 0.13 -14.15 2.25
N LEU A 158 -0.55 -13.09 2.67
CA LEU A 158 0.05 -12.02 3.47
C LEU A 158 0.36 -12.47 4.89
N VAL A 159 1.59 -12.20 5.36
CA VAL A 159 1.94 -12.15 6.78
C VAL A 159 1.84 -10.69 7.23
N PRO A 160 0.76 -10.29 7.91
CA PRO A 160 0.42 -8.88 8.07
C PRO A 160 1.33 -8.14 9.04
N ASN A 161 1.44 -6.83 8.82
CA ASN A 161 2.10 -5.88 9.71
C ASN A 161 3.59 -6.21 9.97
N THR A 162 4.32 -6.55 8.93
CA THR A 162 5.78 -6.68 9.02
C THR A 162 6.41 -5.29 8.93
N GLU A 163 7.10 -4.86 9.97
CA GLU A 163 7.73 -3.55 10.08
C GLU A 163 9.25 -3.66 9.92
N LEU A 164 9.69 -4.26 8.79
CA LEU A 164 11.11 -4.58 8.56
C LEU A 164 11.99 -3.34 8.37
N GLY A 165 11.41 -2.18 8.07
CA GLY A 165 12.11 -0.90 8.05
C GLY A 165 12.70 -0.52 9.41
N HIS A 166 12.08 -1.00 10.51
CA HIS A 166 12.53 -0.76 11.89
C HIS A 166 13.58 -1.76 12.39
N LEU A 167 14.08 -2.65 11.51
CA LEU A 167 15.20 -3.51 11.89
C LEU A 167 16.45 -2.69 12.23
N GLU A 168 17.17 -3.15 13.24
CA GLU A 168 18.49 -2.63 13.56
C GLU A 168 19.58 -3.40 12.81
N LEU A 169 20.40 -2.70 12.05
CA LEU A 169 21.53 -3.25 11.32
C LEU A 169 22.81 -2.54 11.75
N SER A 170 23.73 -3.29 12.35
CA SER A 170 25.01 -2.76 12.86
C SER A 170 24.83 -1.60 13.85
N GLY A 171 23.81 -1.71 14.74
CA GLY A 171 23.53 -0.72 15.79
C GLY A 171 22.83 0.54 15.31
N ARG A 172 22.21 0.51 14.13
CA ARG A 172 21.40 1.62 13.59
C ARG A 172 20.10 1.08 12.99
N GLU A 173 19.03 1.82 13.15
CA GLU A 173 17.75 1.56 12.50
C GLU A 173 17.87 1.77 10.98
N VAL A 174 17.27 0.88 10.19
CA VAL A 174 17.42 0.89 8.73
C VAL A 174 16.65 2.04 8.07
N GLU A 175 15.46 2.32 8.51
CA GLU A 175 14.59 3.34 7.89
C GLU A 175 15.25 4.72 7.83
N PRO A 176 15.71 5.35 8.93
CA PRO A 176 16.35 6.66 8.89
C PRO A 176 17.68 6.67 8.13
N TRP A 177 18.24 5.51 7.81
CA TRP A 177 19.53 5.38 7.12
C TRP A 177 19.41 5.06 5.64
N ALA A 178 18.40 4.26 5.20
CA ALA A 178 18.31 3.73 3.84
C ALA A 178 17.00 4.09 3.12
N SER A 179 16.05 4.81 3.76
CA SER A 179 14.81 5.25 3.10
C SER A 179 15.07 6.20 1.93
N GLY A 180 14.04 6.43 1.10
CA GLY A 180 14.08 7.44 0.06
C GLY A 180 14.34 8.84 0.63
N ALA A 181 13.71 9.18 1.76
CA ALA A 181 13.94 10.44 2.46
C ALA A 181 15.39 10.57 2.98
N ALA A 182 16.00 9.47 3.45
CA ALA A 182 17.41 9.47 3.85
C ALA A 182 18.33 9.80 2.66
N LYS A 183 18.05 9.20 1.50
CA LYS A 183 18.80 9.50 0.26
C LYS A 183 18.74 11.00 -0.08
N ASP A 184 17.54 11.59 -0.04
CA ASP A 184 17.35 12.99 -0.42
C ASP A 184 17.92 13.95 0.65
N ARG A 185 17.71 13.67 1.94
CA ARG A 185 18.25 14.45 3.07
C ARG A 185 19.78 14.54 3.06
N GLU A 186 20.45 13.44 2.69
CA GLU A 186 21.91 13.33 2.70
C GLU A 186 22.53 13.53 1.31
N ASP A 187 21.73 13.91 0.32
CA ASP A 187 22.12 14.09 -1.09
C ASP A 187 22.95 12.90 -1.63
N LEU A 188 22.49 11.67 -1.32
CA LEU A 188 23.22 10.48 -1.73
C LEU A 188 23.08 10.25 -3.23
N SER A 189 24.21 9.95 -3.89
CA SER A 189 24.15 9.38 -5.23
C SER A 189 23.39 8.06 -5.24
N TRP A 190 22.79 7.66 -6.37
CA TRP A 190 22.11 6.37 -6.50
C TRP A 190 23.02 5.18 -6.15
N LYS A 191 24.31 5.28 -6.49
CA LYS A 191 25.30 4.26 -6.12
C LYS A 191 25.54 4.20 -4.61
N ALA A 192 25.62 5.35 -3.93
CA ALA A 192 25.84 5.38 -2.48
C ALA A 192 24.61 4.87 -1.72
N TRP A 193 23.41 5.26 -2.16
CA TRP A 193 22.15 4.75 -1.63
C TRP A 193 22.01 3.25 -1.90
N GLY A 194 22.30 2.80 -3.12
CA GLY A 194 22.23 1.39 -3.52
C GLY A 194 23.11 0.47 -2.65
N LYS A 195 24.28 0.96 -2.20
CA LYS A 195 25.12 0.21 -1.25
C LYS A 195 24.40 0.00 0.10
N ARG A 196 23.74 1.04 0.63
CA ARG A 196 22.97 0.92 1.88
C ARG A 196 21.82 -0.07 1.74
N VAL A 197 21.08 0.04 0.63
CA VAL A 197 19.98 -0.88 0.36
C VAL A 197 20.48 -2.30 0.15
N THR A 198 21.61 -2.52 -0.55
CA THR A 198 22.21 -3.84 -0.70
C THR A 198 22.54 -4.47 0.67
N GLU A 199 23.17 -3.72 1.59
CA GLU A 199 23.48 -4.21 2.95
C GLU A 199 22.21 -4.64 3.70
N TYR A 200 21.13 -3.88 3.55
CA TYR A 200 19.83 -4.21 4.12
C TYR A 200 19.19 -5.45 3.47
N LEU A 201 19.19 -5.54 2.14
CA LEU A 201 18.65 -6.69 1.41
C LEU A 201 19.43 -7.97 1.70
N GLU A 202 20.77 -7.92 1.80
CA GLU A 202 21.60 -9.06 2.20
C GLU A 202 21.27 -9.56 3.62
N TYR A 203 20.89 -8.64 4.52
CA TYR A 203 20.43 -9.01 5.85
C TYR A 203 19.09 -9.73 5.80
N LEU A 204 18.15 -9.23 5.00
CA LEU A 204 16.84 -9.86 4.77
C LEU A 204 16.98 -11.21 4.05
N GLU A 205 17.91 -11.37 3.10
CA GLU A 205 18.24 -12.66 2.48
C GLU A 205 18.60 -13.72 3.52
N ARG A 206 19.44 -13.36 4.49
CA ARG A 206 19.85 -14.28 5.56
C ARG A 206 18.71 -14.66 6.51
N LEU A 207 17.75 -13.76 6.72
CA LEU A 207 16.63 -13.99 7.65
C LEU A 207 15.47 -14.77 7.01
N PHE A 208 15.14 -14.46 5.75
CA PHE A 208 13.91 -14.93 5.12
C PHE A 208 14.13 -15.82 3.89
N SER A 209 15.34 -15.81 3.29
CA SER A 209 15.65 -16.53 2.05
C SER A 209 14.57 -16.30 0.98
N PRO A 210 14.24 -15.04 0.64
CA PRO A 210 13.12 -14.77 -0.25
C PRO A 210 13.40 -15.20 -1.69
N ASP A 211 12.33 -15.57 -2.40
CA ASP A 211 12.35 -15.91 -3.82
C ASP A 211 12.32 -14.66 -4.70
N LEU A 212 11.79 -13.55 -4.16
CA LEU A 212 11.73 -12.27 -4.86
C LEU A 212 11.73 -11.08 -3.88
N PHE A 213 12.51 -10.05 -4.21
CA PHE A 213 12.32 -8.70 -3.67
C PHE A 213 11.55 -7.83 -4.66
N ILE A 214 10.50 -7.16 -4.19
CA ILE A 214 9.78 -6.13 -4.95
C ILE A 214 10.12 -4.77 -4.32
N ILE A 215 10.71 -3.87 -5.11
CA ILE A 215 11.05 -2.53 -4.65
C ILE A 215 9.98 -1.55 -5.08
N GLY A 216 9.22 -1.08 -4.10
CA GLY A 216 8.10 -0.15 -4.25
C GLY A 216 8.39 1.26 -3.77
N GLY A 217 7.30 2.02 -3.53
CA GLY A 217 7.35 3.41 -3.09
C GLY A 217 7.69 4.38 -4.22
N GLY A 218 7.96 5.63 -3.87
CA GLY A 218 8.22 6.70 -4.84
C GLY A 218 9.42 6.46 -5.75
N LEU A 219 10.36 5.62 -5.33
CA LEU A 219 11.58 5.29 -6.08
C LEU A 219 11.35 4.27 -7.19
N SER A 220 10.26 3.48 -7.16
CA SER A 220 9.98 2.45 -8.18
C SER A 220 9.90 3.03 -9.60
N LYS A 221 9.42 4.27 -9.75
CA LYS A 221 9.33 4.99 -11.04
C LYS A 221 10.67 5.36 -11.67
N LYS A 222 11.76 5.25 -10.90
CA LYS A 222 13.13 5.60 -11.32
C LYS A 222 14.04 4.38 -11.23
N SER A 223 13.48 3.19 -11.41
CA SER A 223 14.21 1.92 -11.22
C SER A 223 15.46 1.82 -12.08
N GLU A 224 15.47 2.39 -13.27
CA GLU A 224 16.62 2.46 -14.18
C GLU A 224 17.84 3.18 -13.57
N LYS A 225 17.63 4.01 -12.52
CA LYS A 225 18.69 4.79 -11.88
C LYS A 225 19.38 4.06 -10.73
N TRP A 226 18.76 3.03 -10.19
CA TRP A 226 19.26 2.40 -8.96
C TRP A 226 19.38 0.87 -9.03
N ILE A 227 18.61 0.19 -9.87
CA ILE A 227 18.53 -1.27 -9.87
C ILE A 227 19.88 -1.94 -10.12
N GLU A 228 20.73 -1.35 -10.95
CA GLU A 228 22.08 -1.85 -11.25
C GLU A 228 23.04 -1.83 -10.05
N TYR A 229 22.72 -1.02 -9.02
CA TYR A 229 23.55 -0.90 -7.82
C TYR A 229 23.12 -1.84 -6.69
N LEU A 230 22.04 -2.59 -6.87
CA LEU A 230 21.59 -3.59 -5.90
C LEU A 230 22.18 -4.95 -6.26
N THR A 231 23.11 -5.43 -5.44
CA THR A 231 23.91 -6.63 -5.72
C THR A 231 23.65 -7.75 -4.72
N VAL A 232 22.42 -8.29 -4.72
CA VAL A 232 22.01 -9.45 -3.92
C VAL A 232 21.76 -10.66 -4.83
N LYS A 233 21.63 -11.85 -4.25
CA LYS A 233 21.40 -13.09 -5.01
C LYS A 233 19.93 -13.25 -5.41
N THR A 234 19.03 -12.89 -4.50
CA THR A 234 17.59 -12.91 -4.73
C THR A 234 17.22 -11.99 -5.89
N PRO A 235 16.39 -12.42 -6.84
CA PRO A 235 15.88 -11.57 -7.90
C PRO A 235 15.20 -10.31 -7.34
N ILE A 236 15.40 -9.17 -8.02
CA ILE A 236 14.77 -7.89 -7.68
C ILE A 236 13.90 -7.43 -8.84
N LYS A 237 12.66 -7.04 -8.55
CA LYS A 237 11.77 -6.38 -9.52
C LYS A 237 11.26 -5.06 -8.96
N PRO A 238 11.14 -4.01 -9.78
CA PRO A 238 10.37 -2.82 -9.40
C PRO A 238 8.89 -3.16 -9.29
N ALA A 239 8.19 -2.50 -8.36
CA ALA A 239 6.74 -2.61 -8.23
C ALA A 239 6.04 -2.19 -9.52
N ALA A 240 5.14 -3.02 -10.02
CA ALA A 240 4.45 -2.81 -11.30
C ALA A 240 3.25 -1.86 -11.17
N LEU A 241 2.47 -1.98 -10.08
CA LEU A 241 1.25 -1.18 -9.85
C LEU A 241 1.52 0.22 -9.30
N GLN A 242 2.75 0.46 -8.84
CA GLN A 242 3.21 1.78 -8.40
C GLN A 242 2.24 2.47 -7.40
N ASN A 243 1.71 3.67 -7.80
CA ASN A 243 0.82 4.48 -6.97
C ASN A 243 -0.63 3.94 -6.88
N GLU A 244 -0.96 2.86 -7.54
CA GLU A 244 -2.29 2.24 -7.53
C GLU A 244 -2.33 1.02 -6.60
N ALA A 245 -1.16 0.50 -6.21
CA ALA A 245 -1.04 -0.72 -5.41
C ALA A 245 -1.85 -0.68 -4.10
N GLY A 246 -1.80 0.43 -3.35
CA GLY A 246 -2.58 0.61 -2.12
C GLY A 246 -4.08 0.53 -2.36
N ILE A 247 -4.58 1.23 -3.40
CA ILE A 247 -6.01 1.22 -3.78
C ILE A 247 -6.45 -0.19 -4.19
N VAL A 248 -5.66 -0.85 -5.03
CA VAL A 248 -5.96 -2.19 -5.56
C VAL A 248 -5.95 -3.24 -4.45
N GLY A 249 -4.93 -3.22 -3.59
CA GLY A 249 -4.82 -4.16 -2.47
C GLY A 249 -5.90 -3.97 -1.42
N ALA A 250 -6.25 -2.71 -1.11
CA ALA A 250 -7.36 -2.41 -0.21
C ALA A 250 -8.69 -2.97 -0.75
N ALA A 251 -9.02 -2.72 -2.02
CA ALA A 251 -10.24 -3.23 -2.64
C ALA A 251 -10.28 -4.77 -2.63
N LEU A 252 -9.18 -5.44 -2.96
CA LEU A 252 -9.07 -6.89 -2.96
C LEU A 252 -9.31 -7.46 -1.56
N THR A 253 -8.63 -6.95 -0.55
CA THR A 253 -8.75 -7.41 0.85
C THR A 253 -10.18 -7.21 1.39
N ALA A 254 -10.82 -6.09 1.07
CA ALA A 254 -12.20 -5.84 1.50
C ALA A 254 -13.20 -6.83 0.89
N SER A 255 -12.98 -7.25 -0.35
CA SER A 255 -13.80 -8.27 -1.00
C SER A 255 -13.64 -9.65 -0.36
N GLU A 256 -12.39 -10.05 -0.05
CA GLU A 256 -12.08 -11.36 0.50
C GLU A 256 -12.51 -11.54 1.97
N ARG A 257 -12.67 -10.45 2.72
CA ARG A 257 -13.14 -10.50 4.12
C ARG A 257 -14.66 -10.66 4.27
N GLN A 258 -15.41 -10.59 3.19
CA GLN A 258 -16.88 -10.77 3.20
C GLN A 258 -17.31 -12.21 2.87
N ASP A 259 -16.40 -13.02 2.30
CA ASP A 259 -16.59 -14.44 1.99
C ASP A 259 -16.16 -15.31 3.20
#